data_2896b55bb7e66accce4028d8b06864bb
#
_entry.id   2896b55bb7e66accce4028d8b06864bb
#
_cell.length_a   1.000
_cell.length_b   1.000
_cell.length_c   1.000
_cell.angle_alpha   90.00
_cell.angle_beta   90.00
_cell.angle_gamma   90.00
#
_symmetry.space_group_name_H-M   'P 1'
#
loop_
_entity.id
_entity.type
_entity.pdbx_description
1 polymer ?
#
loop_
_entity_poly.entity_id
_entity_poly.type
_entity_poly.pdbx_seq_one_letter_code
_entity_poly.pdbx_strand_id
1 'polypeptide(L)'
;MAIPGFMKTERISLCLIFILCNVLVLNAQETIHISLGDREDATCEIRETLMKSRSDQVKIIFERGVYYCLSDYANEKYCVISNHGNGTKKILFSLANYKTIEIIGNGATLLFHGRIMPFLFENCQSVKIKGLTINWDIPFTFLGEVVSINSKEGWREIKPFQDGFCWKVEK
;
A
#
# COMPACT_ATOMS: atom_id res chain seq x y z
N MET A 1 11.37 65.73 6.98
CA MET A 1 10.17 65.39 6.19
C MET A 1 10.31 64.00 5.68
N ALA A 2 9.74 63.01 6.36
CA ALA A 2 9.89 61.58 6.03
C ALA A 2 8.83 61.20 5.02
N ILE A 3 9.21 60.48 3.95
CA ILE A 3 8.36 60.04 2.86
C ILE A 3 7.63 58.78 3.33
N PRO A 4 6.29 58.80 3.61
CA PRO A 4 5.60 57.63 4.19
C PRO A 4 5.19 56.56 3.17
N GLY A 5 5.60 56.66 1.90
CA GLY A 5 5.17 55.74 0.84
C GLY A 5 6.04 54.49 0.66
N PHE A 6 7.31 54.55 0.99
CA PHE A 6 8.31 53.51 0.66
C PHE A 6 8.18 52.25 1.52
N MET A 7 7.80 52.41 2.81
CA MET A 7 7.68 51.27 3.74
C MET A 7 6.44 50.37 3.53
N LYS A 8 5.40 50.84 2.83
CA LYS A 8 4.18 50.05 2.55
C LYS A 8 4.39 49.03 1.42
N THR A 9 5.12 49.42 0.39
CA THR A 9 5.36 48.57 -0.79
C THR A 9 6.27 47.38 -0.48
N GLU A 10 7.30 47.57 0.36
CA GLU A 10 8.18 46.48 0.76
C GLU A 10 7.49 45.41 1.61
N ARG A 11 6.62 45.82 2.52
CA ARG A 11 5.83 44.89 3.36
C ARG A 11 4.83 44.08 2.54
N ILE A 12 4.20 44.68 1.55
CA ILE A 12 3.27 43.99 0.63
C ILE A 12 4.05 42.98 -0.25
N SER A 13 5.25 43.37 -0.74
CA SER A 13 6.11 42.50 -1.52
C SER A 13 6.59 41.29 -0.71
N LEU A 14 6.99 41.48 0.55
CA LEU A 14 7.41 40.40 1.45
C LEU A 14 6.28 39.43 1.76
N CYS A 15 5.06 39.94 2.00
CA CYS A 15 3.87 39.10 2.22
C CYS A 15 3.50 38.28 0.97
N LEU A 16 3.58 38.88 -0.22
CA LEU A 16 3.32 38.20 -1.48
C LEU A 16 4.34 37.08 -1.76
N ILE A 17 5.62 37.30 -1.46
CA ILE A 17 6.69 36.29 -1.59
C ILE A 17 6.44 35.17 -0.59
N PHE A 18 6.04 35.48 0.65
CA PHE A 18 5.77 34.46 1.67
C PHE A 18 4.55 33.59 1.32
N ILE A 19 3.49 34.21 0.76
CA ILE A 19 2.28 33.50 0.28
C ILE A 19 2.65 32.62 -0.92
N LEU A 20 3.43 33.14 -1.87
CA LEU A 20 3.86 32.41 -3.06
C LEU A 20 4.73 31.20 -2.68
N CYS A 21 5.64 31.36 -1.71
CA CYS A 21 6.49 30.28 -1.20
C CYS A 21 5.66 29.17 -0.53
N ASN A 22 4.63 29.52 0.23
CA ASN A 22 3.75 28.53 0.86
C ASN A 22 2.87 27.77 -0.16
N VAL A 23 2.45 28.42 -1.25
CA VAL A 23 1.69 27.78 -2.33
C VAL A 23 2.56 26.81 -3.12
N LEU A 24 3.85 27.08 -3.29
CA LEU A 24 4.79 26.19 -3.96
C LEU A 24 5.11 24.94 -3.13
N VAL A 25 5.18 25.08 -1.81
CA VAL A 25 5.42 23.92 -0.90
C VAL A 25 4.22 22.96 -0.87
N LEU A 26 3.00 23.48 -1.00
CA LEU A 26 1.76 22.69 -0.99
C LEU A 26 1.58 21.77 -2.22
N ASN A 27 2.35 21.99 -3.29
CA ASN A 27 2.30 21.18 -4.52
C ASN A 27 3.53 20.29 -4.74
N ALA A 28 4.46 20.23 -3.78
CA ALA A 28 5.66 19.41 -3.92
C ALA A 28 5.30 17.92 -3.75
N GLN A 29 5.72 17.09 -4.72
CA GLN A 29 5.64 15.65 -4.60
C GLN A 29 6.62 15.19 -3.51
N GLU A 30 6.09 14.52 -2.50
CA GLU A 30 6.90 13.90 -1.45
C GLU A 30 7.48 12.58 -1.95
N THR A 31 8.78 12.37 -1.75
CA THR A 31 9.44 11.11 -2.09
C THR A 31 9.75 10.34 -0.81
N ILE A 32 9.26 9.12 -0.74
CA ILE A 32 9.42 8.19 0.38
C ILE A 32 10.29 7.03 -0.11
N HIS A 33 11.37 6.76 0.61
CA HIS A 33 12.22 5.61 0.36
C HIS A 33 11.90 4.50 1.36
N ILE A 34 11.66 3.30 0.86
CA ILE A 34 11.50 2.09 1.66
C ILE A 34 12.74 1.23 1.44
N SER A 35 13.54 1.09 2.48
CA SER A 35 14.73 0.24 2.49
C SER A 35 14.43 -1.11 3.14
N LEU A 36 15.32 -2.07 2.92
CA LEU A 36 15.33 -3.31 3.67
C LEU A 36 15.91 -3.00 5.06
N GLY A 37 15.03 -2.93 6.05
CA GLY A 37 15.46 -2.83 7.45
C GLY A 37 15.98 -4.18 7.98
N ASP A 38 16.54 -4.16 9.19
CA ASP A 38 16.99 -5.38 9.89
C ASP A 38 15.82 -6.21 10.47
N ARG A 39 14.60 -5.78 10.24
CA ARG A 39 13.39 -6.44 10.77
C ARG A 39 12.93 -7.56 9.83
N GLU A 40 12.54 -8.69 10.42
CA GLU A 40 11.92 -9.80 9.67
C GLU A 40 10.59 -9.40 9.01
N ASP A 41 9.89 -8.39 9.56
CA ASP A 41 8.59 -7.89 9.06
C ASP A 41 8.69 -6.43 8.61
N ALA A 42 8.49 -6.23 7.33
CA ALA A 42 8.48 -4.90 6.72
C ALA A 42 7.15 -4.13 6.88
N THR A 43 6.08 -4.78 7.36
CA THR A 43 4.75 -4.17 7.44
C THR A 43 4.72 -2.93 8.33
N CYS A 44 5.36 -3.01 9.50
CA CYS A 44 5.46 -1.89 10.44
C CYS A 44 6.17 -0.69 9.82
N GLU A 45 7.33 -0.93 9.21
CA GLU A 45 8.16 0.13 8.63
C GLU A 45 7.44 0.83 7.47
N ILE A 46 6.83 0.05 6.57
CA ILE A 46 6.04 0.57 5.47
C ILE A 46 4.88 1.43 6.01
N ARG A 47 4.13 0.92 6.98
CA ARG A 47 3.00 1.63 7.59
C ARG A 47 3.44 2.92 8.26
N GLU A 48 4.46 2.88 9.11
CA GLU A 48 4.96 4.04 9.84
C GLU A 48 5.49 5.13 8.90
N THR A 49 6.16 4.71 7.83
CA THR A 49 6.69 5.63 6.83
C THR A 49 5.57 6.32 6.05
N LEU A 50 4.53 5.58 5.68
CA LEU A 50 3.35 6.15 5.02
C LEU A 50 2.55 7.10 5.92
N MET A 51 2.47 6.81 7.23
CA MET A 51 1.77 7.68 8.19
C MET A 51 2.47 9.04 8.39
N LYS A 52 3.74 9.16 8.09
CA LYS A 52 4.51 10.42 8.17
C LYS A 52 4.27 11.33 6.98
N SER A 53 3.80 10.79 5.85
CA SER A 53 3.51 11.57 4.64
C SER A 53 2.41 12.58 4.88
N ARG A 54 2.63 13.81 4.41
CA ARG A 54 1.69 14.93 4.52
C ARG A 54 1.31 15.55 3.18
N SER A 55 1.92 15.07 2.10
CA SER A 55 1.62 15.55 0.75
C SER A 55 0.48 14.75 0.13
N ASP A 56 -0.35 15.39 -0.68
CA ASP A 56 -1.35 14.73 -1.53
C ASP A 56 -0.75 14.14 -2.81
N GLN A 57 0.56 14.31 -3.02
CA GLN A 57 1.32 13.74 -4.12
C GLN A 57 2.53 12.99 -3.57
N VAL A 58 2.52 11.68 -3.70
CA VAL A 58 3.55 10.82 -3.11
C VAL A 58 4.21 9.93 -4.15
N LYS A 59 5.53 9.79 -4.04
CA LYS A 59 6.35 8.84 -4.78
C LYS A 59 7.02 7.90 -3.78
N ILE A 60 6.71 6.62 -3.85
CA ILE A 60 7.24 5.58 -2.97
C ILE A 60 8.26 4.77 -3.78
N ILE A 61 9.49 4.71 -3.30
CA ILE A 61 10.59 4.03 -3.98
C ILE A 61 11.11 2.93 -3.07
N PHE A 62 11.03 1.70 -3.55
CA PHE A 62 11.59 0.55 -2.86
C PHE A 62 13.05 0.33 -3.25
N GLU A 63 13.87 -0.07 -2.33
CA GLU A 63 15.11 -0.75 -2.61
C GLU A 63 14.82 -2.18 -3.10
N ARG A 64 15.72 -2.70 -3.95
CA ARG A 64 15.59 -4.07 -4.45
C ARG A 64 15.76 -5.07 -3.32
N GLY A 65 14.83 -6.01 -3.18
CA GLY A 65 14.88 -7.07 -2.17
C GLY A 65 13.54 -7.74 -1.94
N VAL A 66 13.48 -8.62 -0.93
CA VAL A 66 12.26 -9.31 -0.50
C VAL A 66 11.80 -8.71 0.81
N TYR A 67 10.58 -8.18 0.82
CA TYR A 67 9.92 -7.58 1.97
C TYR A 67 8.86 -8.54 2.49
N TYR A 68 9.10 -9.15 3.63
CA TYR A 68 8.12 -10.00 4.31
C TYR A 68 7.06 -9.12 4.95
N CYS A 69 5.79 -9.42 4.66
CA CYS A 69 4.65 -8.64 5.12
C CYS A 69 3.71 -9.52 5.93
N LEU A 70 3.72 -9.33 7.26
CA LEU A 70 2.91 -10.10 8.19
C LEU A 70 1.58 -9.40 8.49
N SER A 71 0.53 -10.20 8.63
CA SER A 71 -0.82 -9.69 8.84
C SER A 71 -1.03 -8.98 10.18
N ASP A 72 -0.19 -9.26 11.18
CA ASP A 72 -0.40 -8.77 12.54
C ASP A 72 -0.19 -7.27 12.69
N TYR A 73 0.66 -6.70 11.83
CA TYR A 73 0.99 -5.27 11.83
C TYR A 73 0.33 -4.48 10.70
N ALA A 74 -0.48 -5.13 9.87
CA ALA A 74 -1.20 -4.47 8.78
C ALA A 74 -2.31 -3.55 9.31
N ASN A 75 -2.68 -2.54 8.51
CA ASN A 75 -3.81 -1.68 8.83
C ASN A 75 -5.12 -2.47 8.77
N GLU A 76 -5.99 -2.28 9.75
CA GLU A 76 -7.31 -2.89 9.75
C GLU A 76 -8.38 -1.88 9.32
N LYS A 77 -9.23 -2.30 8.38
CA LYS A 77 -10.34 -1.49 7.91
C LYS A 77 -11.53 -2.35 7.54
N TYR A 78 -12.73 -1.92 7.95
CA TYR A 78 -13.96 -2.54 7.48
C TYR A 78 -14.20 -2.12 6.03
N CYS A 79 -14.28 -3.09 5.14
CA CYS A 79 -14.48 -2.89 3.71
C CYS A 79 -15.76 -3.58 3.24
N VAL A 80 -16.47 -2.90 2.35
CA VAL A 80 -17.59 -3.45 1.58
C VAL A 80 -17.07 -3.67 0.17
N ILE A 81 -16.77 -4.92 -0.16
CA ILE A 81 -16.15 -5.26 -1.45
C ILE A 81 -17.12 -6.14 -2.23
N SER A 82 -17.47 -5.67 -3.42
CA SER A 82 -18.29 -6.45 -4.36
C SER A 82 -17.64 -7.80 -4.65
N ASN A 83 -18.40 -8.89 -4.55
CA ASN A 83 -17.99 -10.27 -4.81
C ASN A 83 -17.02 -10.91 -3.78
N HIS A 84 -16.65 -10.20 -2.70
CA HIS A 84 -15.72 -10.72 -1.68
C HIS A 84 -16.26 -10.70 -0.26
N GLY A 85 -17.51 -10.37 -0.09
CA GLY A 85 -18.15 -10.22 1.23
C GLY A 85 -17.61 -9.04 2.05
N ASN A 86 -18.45 -8.54 2.93
CA ASN A 86 -18.13 -7.44 3.81
C ASN A 86 -17.34 -7.93 5.02
N GLY A 87 -16.50 -7.09 5.59
CA GLY A 87 -15.76 -7.40 6.81
C GLY A 87 -14.48 -6.61 6.96
N THR A 88 -13.87 -6.78 8.13
CA THR A 88 -12.54 -6.20 8.41
C THR A 88 -11.48 -6.87 7.56
N LYS A 89 -10.72 -6.07 6.83
CA LYS A 89 -9.60 -6.49 5.99
C LYS A 89 -8.30 -5.95 6.57
N LYS A 90 -7.25 -6.75 6.49
CA LYS A 90 -5.89 -6.36 6.79
C LYS A 90 -5.25 -5.83 5.52
N ILE A 91 -4.66 -4.63 5.56
CA ILE A 91 -4.22 -3.88 4.37
C ILE A 91 -2.82 -3.35 4.61
N LEU A 92 -1.90 -3.61 3.67
CA LEU A 92 -0.54 -3.06 3.77
C LEU A 92 -0.53 -1.58 3.40
N PHE A 93 -0.95 -1.23 2.19
CA PHE A 93 -1.04 0.14 1.69
C PHE A 93 -2.49 0.62 1.73
N SER A 94 -2.88 1.33 2.79
CA SER A 94 -4.18 2.00 2.87
C SER A 94 -3.98 3.49 2.56
N LEU A 95 -4.22 3.88 1.32
CA LEU A 95 -3.93 5.22 0.79
C LEU A 95 -5.23 5.90 0.36
N ALA A 96 -5.51 7.06 0.95
CA ALA A 96 -6.75 7.78 0.69
C ALA A 96 -6.50 9.27 0.43
N ASN A 97 -7.30 9.85 -0.49
CA ASN A 97 -7.34 11.28 -0.82
C ASN A 97 -6.04 11.82 -1.44
N TYR A 98 -5.30 11.00 -2.18
CA TYR A 98 -4.13 11.43 -2.91
C TYR A 98 -4.49 11.89 -4.33
N LYS A 99 -3.86 12.98 -4.77
CA LYS A 99 -3.89 13.39 -6.17
C LYS A 99 -3.03 12.47 -7.04
N THR A 100 -1.83 12.17 -6.55
CA THR A 100 -0.90 11.32 -7.30
C THR A 100 -0.17 10.37 -6.38
N ILE A 101 -0.19 9.09 -6.73
CA ILE A 101 0.61 8.05 -6.09
C ILE A 101 1.46 7.38 -7.18
N GLU A 102 2.77 7.39 -7.02
CA GLU A 102 3.68 6.61 -7.86
C GLU A 102 4.47 5.63 -6.97
N ILE A 103 4.32 4.32 -7.20
CA ILE A 103 5.07 3.28 -6.50
C ILE A 103 6.07 2.66 -7.46
N ILE A 104 7.36 2.75 -7.11
CA ILE A 104 8.47 2.22 -7.89
C ILE A 104 9.13 1.10 -7.09
N GLY A 105 8.94 -0.12 -7.56
CA GLY A 105 9.43 -1.32 -6.88
C GLY A 105 10.91 -1.62 -7.13
N ASN A 106 11.51 -1.16 -8.23
CA ASN A 106 12.91 -1.46 -8.58
C ASN A 106 13.27 -2.96 -8.53
N GLY A 107 12.32 -3.84 -8.81
CA GLY A 107 12.50 -5.30 -8.68
C GLY A 107 12.34 -5.82 -7.25
N ALA A 108 11.77 -5.05 -6.35
CA ALA A 108 11.38 -5.53 -5.03
C ALA A 108 10.22 -6.52 -5.11
N THR A 109 10.20 -7.46 -4.16
CA THR A 109 9.13 -8.43 -3.97
C THR A 109 8.49 -8.20 -2.61
N LEU A 110 7.18 -7.97 -2.58
CA LEU A 110 6.37 -8.04 -1.36
C LEU A 110 5.91 -9.49 -1.19
N LEU A 111 6.38 -10.16 -0.16
CA LEU A 111 6.02 -11.53 0.17
C LEU A 111 5.08 -11.53 1.38
N PHE A 112 3.82 -11.81 1.14
CA PHE A 112 2.78 -11.79 2.16
C PHE A 112 2.64 -13.11 2.89
N HIS A 113 2.47 -13.03 4.20
CA HIS A 113 2.08 -14.15 5.04
C HIS A 113 0.64 -13.92 5.57
N GLY A 114 -0.25 -14.84 5.21
CA GLY A 114 -1.65 -14.77 5.58
C GLY A 114 -2.52 -13.89 4.67
N ARG A 115 -3.72 -13.55 5.13
CA ARG A 115 -4.73 -12.84 4.34
C ARG A 115 -4.55 -11.32 4.45
N ILE A 116 -3.69 -10.77 3.63
CA ILE A 116 -3.45 -9.33 3.54
C ILE A 116 -3.84 -8.84 2.15
N MET A 117 -4.55 -7.72 2.11
CA MET A 117 -4.78 -6.96 0.87
C MET A 117 -3.56 -6.07 0.64
N PRO A 118 -2.84 -6.22 -0.49
CA PRO A 118 -1.66 -5.40 -0.76
C PRO A 118 -1.97 -3.91 -0.79
N PHE A 119 -3.02 -3.50 -1.50
CA PHE A 119 -3.35 -2.11 -1.73
C PHE A 119 -4.84 -1.85 -1.57
N LEU A 120 -5.16 -0.72 -0.95
CA LEU A 120 -6.46 -0.08 -0.96
C LEU A 120 -6.27 1.39 -1.31
N PHE A 121 -6.85 1.82 -2.43
CA PHE A 121 -6.85 3.21 -2.87
C PHE A 121 -8.26 3.77 -2.79
N GLU A 122 -8.44 4.85 -2.04
CA GLU A 122 -9.74 5.48 -1.85
C GLU A 122 -9.67 6.94 -2.23
N ASN A 123 -10.57 7.38 -3.10
CA ASN A 123 -10.64 8.77 -3.55
C ASN A 123 -9.27 9.30 -4.05
N CYS A 124 -8.53 8.45 -4.80
CA CYS A 124 -7.25 8.80 -5.41
C CYS A 124 -7.46 9.11 -6.91
N GLN A 125 -6.80 10.16 -7.43
CA GLN A 125 -7.01 10.59 -8.81
C GLN A 125 -6.10 9.86 -9.78
N SER A 126 -4.83 9.64 -9.41
CA SER A 126 -3.84 8.96 -10.25
C SER A 126 -2.99 8.00 -9.43
N VAL A 127 -2.97 6.73 -9.83
CA VAL A 127 -2.16 5.69 -9.19
C VAL A 127 -1.34 4.98 -10.24
N LYS A 128 -0.03 4.89 -10.02
CA LYS A 128 0.90 4.19 -10.90
C LYS A 128 1.82 3.29 -10.08
N ILE A 129 1.84 2.00 -10.40
CA ILE A 129 2.71 1.01 -9.77
C ILE A 129 3.54 0.35 -10.86
N LYS A 130 4.86 0.27 -10.65
CA LYS A 130 5.78 -0.36 -11.62
C LYS A 130 6.95 -1.06 -10.92
N GLY A 131 7.41 -2.15 -11.52
CA GLY A 131 8.61 -2.86 -11.11
C GLY A 131 8.53 -3.50 -9.73
N LEU A 132 7.31 -3.86 -9.27
CA LEU A 132 7.03 -4.50 -7.99
C LEU A 132 6.44 -5.88 -8.24
N THR A 133 6.95 -6.89 -7.54
CA THR A 133 6.39 -8.24 -7.51
C THR A 133 5.55 -8.41 -6.25
N ILE A 134 4.40 -9.06 -6.39
CA ILE A 134 3.50 -9.37 -5.28
C ILE A 134 3.33 -10.88 -5.24
N ASN A 135 3.61 -11.48 -4.08
CA ASN A 135 3.50 -12.92 -3.90
C ASN A 135 3.06 -13.27 -2.48
N TRP A 136 2.63 -14.51 -2.26
CA TRP A 136 2.31 -15.09 -0.96
C TRP A 136 3.17 -16.32 -0.75
N ASP A 137 3.63 -16.52 0.47
CA ASP A 137 4.36 -17.74 0.87
C ASP A 137 3.45 -18.97 0.83
N ILE A 138 2.18 -18.79 1.25
CA ILE A 138 1.12 -19.80 1.15
C ILE A 138 0.02 -19.25 0.24
N PRO A 139 -0.10 -19.71 -1.02
CA PRO A 139 -1.11 -19.23 -1.94
C PRO A 139 -2.52 -19.62 -1.48
N PHE A 140 -3.51 -18.78 -1.80
CA PHE A 140 -4.92 -18.99 -1.45
C PHE A 140 -5.60 -20.05 -2.32
N THR A 141 -4.99 -20.40 -3.43
CA THR A 141 -5.49 -21.39 -4.38
C THR A 141 -4.39 -22.38 -4.70
N PHE A 142 -4.77 -23.60 -4.96
CA PHE A 142 -3.86 -24.64 -5.41
C PHE A 142 -4.39 -25.29 -6.69
N LEU A 143 -3.48 -25.84 -7.46
CA LEU A 143 -3.81 -26.71 -8.59
C LEU A 143 -3.72 -28.14 -8.10
N GLY A 144 -4.66 -28.98 -8.52
CA GLY A 144 -4.69 -30.39 -8.17
C GLY A 144 -5.47 -31.22 -9.19
N GLU A 145 -5.23 -32.51 -9.16
CA GLU A 145 -5.96 -33.50 -9.96
C GLU A 145 -7.13 -34.04 -9.14
N VAL A 146 -8.32 -34.09 -9.75
CA VAL A 146 -9.48 -34.79 -9.14
C VAL A 146 -9.29 -36.28 -9.38
N VAL A 147 -8.93 -37.03 -8.34
CA VAL A 147 -8.64 -38.47 -8.41
C VAL A 147 -9.86 -39.34 -8.17
N SER A 148 -10.86 -38.83 -7.47
CA SER A 148 -12.10 -39.55 -7.20
C SER A 148 -13.28 -38.59 -6.99
N ILE A 149 -14.49 -39.02 -7.43
CA ILE A 149 -15.73 -38.29 -7.25
C ILE A 149 -16.83 -39.26 -6.78
N ASN A 150 -17.51 -38.92 -5.69
CA ASN A 150 -18.73 -39.58 -5.28
C ASN A 150 -19.92 -38.59 -5.33
N SER A 151 -20.62 -38.60 -6.44
CA SER A 151 -21.76 -37.69 -6.65
C SER A 151 -22.98 -38.02 -5.77
N LYS A 152 -23.09 -39.23 -5.21
CA LYS A 152 -24.19 -39.61 -4.32
C LYS A 152 -24.00 -39.03 -2.91
N GLU A 153 -22.77 -39.01 -2.46
CA GLU A 153 -22.39 -38.48 -1.13
C GLU A 153 -21.88 -37.04 -1.20
N GLY A 154 -21.69 -36.47 -2.39
CA GLY A 154 -21.34 -35.06 -2.61
C GLY A 154 -19.89 -34.69 -2.32
N TRP A 155 -18.94 -35.65 -2.38
CA TRP A 155 -17.52 -35.36 -2.14
C TRP A 155 -16.64 -35.60 -3.36
N ARG A 156 -15.48 -34.97 -3.35
CA ARG A 156 -14.39 -35.12 -4.34
C ARG A 156 -13.08 -35.27 -3.61
N GLU A 157 -12.24 -36.17 -4.06
CA GLU A 157 -10.86 -36.30 -3.64
C GLU A 157 -9.97 -35.57 -4.63
N ILE A 158 -9.13 -34.68 -4.12
CA ILE A 158 -8.23 -33.85 -4.93
C ILE A 158 -6.81 -34.11 -4.45
N LYS A 159 -5.94 -34.51 -5.37
CA LYS A 159 -4.49 -34.64 -5.13
C LYS A 159 -3.82 -33.33 -5.55
N PRO A 160 -3.29 -32.51 -4.61
CA PRO A 160 -2.56 -31.30 -4.93
C PRO A 160 -1.29 -31.59 -5.74
N PHE A 161 -0.91 -30.68 -6.64
CA PHE A 161 0.38 -30.77 -7.36
C PHE A 161 1.54 -30.22 -6.55
N GLN A 162 1.27 -29.50 -5.45
CA GLN A 162 2.25 -28.92 -4.55
C GLN A 162 1.95 -29.33 -3.12
N ASP A 163 3.00 -29.57 -2.33
CA ASP A 163 2.90 -29.83 -0.90
C ASP A 163 2.86 -28.53 -0.08
N GLY A 164 2.53 -28.63 1.21
CA GLY A 164 2.62 -27.51 2.16
C GLY A 164 1.33 -26.70 2.37
N PHE A 165 0.20 -27.14 1.80
CA PHE A 165 -1.09 -26.50 2.09
C PHE A 165 -1.65 -26.96 3.44
N CYS A 166 -2.06 -25.99 4.27
CA CYS A 166 -2.83 -26.27 5.47
C CYS A 166 -4.32 -26.30 5.13
N TRP A 167 -4.95 -27.44 5.31
CA TRP A 167 -6.39 -27.62 5.06
C TRP A 167 -7.19 -27.32 6.31
N LYS A 168 -8.23 -26.53 6.16
CA LYS A 168 -9.27 -26.38 7.17
C LYS A 168 -10.60 -26.74 6.52
N VAL A 169 -11.26 -27.76 7.04
CA VAL A 169 -12.63 -28.09 6.65
C VAL A 169 -13.57 -27.21 7.47
N GLU A 170 -14.30 -26.32 6.82
CA GLU A 170 -15.40 -25.58 7.43
C GLU A 170 -16.68 -26.38 7.21
N LYS A 171 -17.40 -26.64 8.32
CA LYS A 171 -18.71 -27.35 8.31
C LYS A 171 -19.82 -26.33 8.14
#